data_9782258bc342defbc938877b06febd4f
#
_entry.id   9782258bc342defbc938877b06febd4f
#
_cell.length_a   1.000
_cell.length_b   1.000
_cell.length_c   1.000
_cell.angle_alpha   90.00
_cell.angle_beta   90.00
_cell.angle_gamma   90.00
#
_symmetry.space_group_name_H-M   'P 1'
#
loop_
_entity.id
_entity.type
_entity.pdbx_description
1 polymer ?
#
loop_
_entity_poly.entity_id
_entity_poly.type
_entity_poly.pdbx_seq_one_letter_code
_entity_poly.pdbx_strand_id
1 'polypeptide(L)'
;MREESIGEGLGRRIAAFRAKLGLTQHELADRLAISRTAVSHLEAGMSVPGERTVVLLAGLFKVEPRELVAGTSYPLAKAERLPAVAARYTEVEMLLALLDNDLTWLARTDGADERRVLDEWDARLRAIDDRHLDLRERQLLRDARKALRARRSNQI
;
A
#
# COMPACT_ATOMS: atom_id res chain seq x y z
N MET A 1 16.02 39.65 1.83
CA MET A 1 16.32 38.21 1.71
C MET A 1 15.02 37.48 1.77
N ARG A 2 14.56 36.94 0.66
CA ARG A 2 13.40 36.05 0.66
C ARG A 2 13.91 34.69 1.09
N GLU A 3 13.45 34.19 2.24
CA GLU A 3 13.52 32.78 2.55
C GLU A 3 12.68 32.06 1.47
N GLU A 4 13.38 31.57 0.46
CA GLU A 4 12.78 30.53 -0.39
C GLU A 4 12.49 29.38 0.54
N SER A 5 11.22 29.19 0.83
CA SER A 5 10.69 27.96 1.39
C SER A 5 11.24 26.85 0.51
N ILE A 6 12.30 26.20 0.97
CA ILE A 6 12.86 25.01 0.34
C ILE A 6 11.74 23.97 0.42
N GLY A 7 11.02 23.79 -0.68
CA GLY A 7 9.98 22.79 -0.76
C GLY A 7 10.54 21.46 -0.27
N GLU A 8 9.72 20.69 0.42
CA GLU A 8 10.11 19.38 0.92
C GLU A 8 10.77 18.57 -0.20
N GLY A 9 11.99 18.08 0.01
CA GLY A 9 12.70 17.32 -0.99
C GLY A 9 11.95 16.01 -1.30
N LEU A 10 11.85 15.64 -2.58
CA LEU A 10 11.20 14.40 -3.00
C LEU A 10 11.79 13.17 -2.28
N GLY A 11 13.12 13.13 -2.09
CA GLY A 11 13.78 12.06 -1.37
C GLY A 11 13.30 11.89 0.07
N ARG A 12 13.10 12.98 0.79
CA ARG A 12 12.56 12.96 2.16
C ARG A 12 11.11 12.47 2.18
N ARG A 13 10.32 12.87 1.21
CA ARG A 13 8.94 12.40 1.06
C ARG A 13 8.88 10.89 0.79
N ILE A 14 9.73 10.38 -0.09
CA ILE A 14 9.86 8.94 -0.35
C ILE A 14 10.24 8.20 0.94
N ALA A 15 11.24 8.68 1.68
CA ALA A 15 11.66 8.08 2.94
C ALA A 15 10.53 8.08 3.99
N ALA A 16 9.74 9.15 4.07
CA ALA A 16 8.61 9.26 4.99
C ALA A 16 7.49 8.25 4.64
N PHE A 17 7.13 8.12 3.37
CA PHE A 17 6.16 7.11 2.92
C PHE A 17 6.66 5.69 3.19
N ARG A 18 7.93 5.40 2.88
CA ARG A 18 8.55 4.11 3.18
C ARG A 18 8.46 3.77 4.67
N ALA A 19 8.81 4.71 5.52
CA ALA A 19 8.75 4.53 6.97
C ALA A 19 7.33 4.25 7.48
N LYS A 20 6.32 4.93 6.93
CA LYS A 20 4.90 4.67 7.25
C LYS A 20 4.47 3.25 6.93
N LEU A 21 5.01 2.66 5.85
CA LEU A 21 4.75 1.27 5.48
C LEU A 21 5.61 0.28 6.28
N GLY A 22 6.54 0.74 7.12
CA GLY A 22 7.45 -0.10 7.88
C GLY A 22 8.47 -0.85 7.03
N LEU A 23 8.75 -0.36 5.81
CA LEU A 23 9.70 -0.98 4.89
C LEU A 23 11.12 -0.45 5.14
N THR A 24 12.11 -1.36 5.04
CA THR A 24 13.52 -0.98 4.92
C THR A 24 13.80 -0.48 3.50
N GLN A 25 14.94 0.20 3.29
CA GLN A 25 15.38 0.57 1.94
C GLN A 25 15.56 -0.66 1.03
N HIS A 26 16.01 -1.77 1.57
CA HIS A 26 16.16 -3.02 0.83
C HIS A 26 14.81 -3.58 0.38
N GLU A 27 13.83 -3.62 1.27
CA GLU A 27 12.46 -4.08 0.94
C GLU A 27 11.78 -3.17 -0.09
N LEU A 28 11.97 -1.85 0.00
CA LEU A 28 11.48 -0.92 -1.01
C LEU A 28 12.16 -1.16 -2.36
N ALA A 29 13.47 -1.36 -2.36
CA ALA A 29 14.25 -1.66 -3.57
C ALA A 29 13.74 -2.93 -4.27
N ASP A 30 13.47 -4.00 -3.52
CA ASP A 30 12.92 -5.24 -4.05
C ASP A 30 11.56 -5.02 -4.72
N ARG A 31 10.68 -4.23 -4.10
CA ARG A 31 9.36 -3.90 -4.65
C ARG A 31 9.42 -3.05 -5.92
N LEU A 32 10.45 -2.23 -6.06
CA LEU A 32 10.66 -1.38 -7.24
C LEU A 32 11.50 -2.07 -8.32
N ALA A 33 12.06 -3.23 -8.06
CA ALA A 33 13.04 -3.93 -8.90
C ALA A 33 14.25 -3.05 -9.24
N ILE A 34 14.78 -2.33 -8.24
CA ILE A 34 16.01 -1.53 -8.31
C ILE A 34 16.96 -1.95 -7.17
N SER A 35 18.19 -1.44 -7.19
CA SER A 35 19.14 -1.73 -6.11
C SER A 35 18.83 -0.92 -4.83
N ARG A 36 19.22 -1.45 -3.67
CA ARG A 36 19.16 -0.70 -2.40
C ARG A 36 19.93 0.63 -2.49
N THR A 37 21.08 0.62 -3.17
CA THR A 37 21.88 1.83 -3.39
C THR A 37 21.10 2.89 -4.17
N ALA A 38 20.34 2.48 -5.19
CA ALA A 38 19.47 3.39 -5.92
C ALA A 38 18.40 4.02 -5.02
N VAL A 39 17.76 3.25 -4.13
CA VAL A 39 16.81 3.79 -3.13
C VAL A 39 17.50 4.77 -2.21
N SER A 40 18.67 4.44 -1.69
CA SER A 40 19.46 5.32 -0.81
C SER A 40 19.78 6.64 -1.50
N HIS A 41 20.18 6.64 -2.77
CA HIS A 41 20.45 7.85 -3.54
C HIS A 41 19.18 8.68 -3.79
N LEU A 42 18.05 8.04 -4.08
CA LEU A 42 16.77 8.73 -4.23
C LEU A 42 16.36 9.45 -2.94
N GLU A 43 16.43 8.76 -1.81
CA GLU A 43 16.05 9.32 -0.50
C GLU A 43 17.00 10.43 -0.04
N ALA A 44 18.29 10.34 -0.38
CA ALA A 44 19.28 11.37 -0.10
C ALA A 44 19.19 12.59 -1.04
N GLY A 45 18.35 12.54 -2.07
CA GLY A 45 18.27 13.59 -3.07
C GLY A 45 19.47 13.64 -4.04
N MET A 46 20.27 12.58 -4.08
CA MET A 46 21.45 12.46 -4.96
C MET A 46 21.07 12.09 -6.40
N SER A 47 19.88 11.56 -6.61
CA SER A 47 19.34 11.23 -7.92
C SER A 47 17.87 11.59 -8.02
N VAL A 48 17.42 11.92 -9.22
CA VAL A 48 16.01 12.18 -9.54
C VAL A 48 15.41 10.89 -10.12
N PRO A 49 14.28 10.41 -9.57
CA PRO A 49 13.67 9.19 -10.11
C PRO A 49 13.14 9.44 -11.53
N GLY A 50 13.25 8.44 -12.38
CA GLY A 50 12.59 8.43 -13.67
C GLY A 50 11.06 8.31 -13.54
N GLU A 51 10.33 8.59 -14.60
CA GLU A 51 8.86 8.54 -14.61
C GLU A 51 8.32 7.17 -14.17
N ARG A 52 8.92 6.09 -14.66
CA ARG A 52 8.55 4.71 -14.26
C ARG A 52 8.68 4.51 -12.76
N THR A 53 9.77 4.96 -12.15
CA THR A 53 10.01 4.81 -10.72
C THR A 53 9.00 5.63 -9.92
N VAL A 54 8.69 6.86 -10.35
CA VAL A 54 7.66 7.70 -9.72
C VAL A 54 6.29 7.00 -9.75
N VAL A 55 5.91 6.42 -10.88
CA VAL A 55 4.63 5.70 -11.01
C VAL A 55 4.57 4.48 -10.10
N LEU A 56 5.66 3.72 -10.01
CA LEU A 56 5.74 2.56 -9.12
C LEU A 56 5.68 2.96 -7.64
N LEU A 57 6.41 4.00 -7.25
CA LEU A 57 6.36 4.55 -5.90
C LEU A 57 4.97 5.05 -5.54
N ALA A 58 4.35 5.83 -6.42
CA ALA A 58 3.00 6.34 -6.22
C ALA A 58 1.98 5.20 -6.05
N GLY A 59 2.08 4.16 -6.85
CA GLY A 59 1.25 2.97 -6.73
C GLY A 59 1.42 2.25 -5.40
N LEU A 60 2.66 2.12 -4.91
CA LEU A 60 2.96 1.51 -3.62
C LEU A 60 2.46 2.37 -2.45
N PHE A 61 2.62 3.68 -2.54
CA PHE A 61 2.21 4.64 -1.51
C PHE A 61 0.73 5.02 -1.58
N LYS A 62 -0.01 4.53 -2.57
CA LYS A 62 -1.45 4.82 -2.76
C LYS A 62 -1.75 6.31 -2.97
N VAL A 63 -0.90 6.99 -3.70
CA VAL A 63 -1.07 8.39 -4.11
C VAL A 63 -0.98 8.51 -5.63
N GLU A 64 -1.52 9.58 -6.18
CA GLU A 64 -1.33 9.88 -7.59
C GLU A 64 0.14 10.26 -7.87
N PRO A 65 0.72 9.87 -9.01
CA PRO A 65 2.10 10.24 -9.35
C PRO A 65 2.39 11.73 -9.27
N ARG A 66 1.45 12.56 -9.70
CA ARG A 66 1.58 14.03 -9.61
C ARG A 66 1.57 14.54 -8.17
N GLU A 67 0.76 13.94 -7.31
CA GLU A 67 0.72 14.28 -5.87
C GLU A 67 2.03 13.91 -5.18
N LEU A 68 2.63 12.78 -5.54
CA LEU A 68 3.91 12.35 -4.98
C LEU A 68 5.01 13.39 -5.20
N VAL A 69 5.04 14.01 -6.36
CA VAL A 69 6.09 14.97 -6.74
C VAL A 69 5.69 16.43 -6.55
N ALA A 70 4.43 16.72 -6.26
CA ALA A 70 3.92 18.09 -6.12
C ALA A 70 4.63 18.84 -4.98
N GLY A 71 5.04 20.10 -5.24
CA GLY A 71 5.73 20.92 -4.27
C GLY A 71 7.16 20.50 -3.96
N THR A 72 7.73 19.58 -4.73
CA THR A 72 9.13 19.15 -4.62
C THR A 72 9.99 19.74 -5.73
N SER A 73 11.29 19.45 -5.70
CA SER A 73 12.23 19.82 -6.76
C SER A 73 12.15 18.97 -8.03
N TYR A 74 11.19 18.06 -8.11
CA TYR A 74 10.98 17.24 -9.32
C TYR A 74 10.66 18.13 -10.52
N PRO A 75 11.33 17.95 -11.67
CA PRO A 75 11.17 18.83 -12.82
C PRO A 75 9.71 18.93 -13.29
N LEU A 76 9.19 20.15 -13.38
CA LEU A 76 7.78 20.41 -13.73
C LEU A 76 7.40 19.79 -15.08
N ALA A 77 8.28 19.92 -16.09
CA ALA A 77 8.05 19.35 -17.41
C ALA A 77 7.90 17.80 -17.38
N LYS A 78 8.58 17.13 -16.45
CA LYS A 78 8.42 15.70 -16.23
C LYS A 78 7.15 15.40 -15.44
N ALA A 79 6.82 16.21 -14.45
CA ALA A 79 5.61 16.07 -13.66
C ALA A 79 4.33 16.14 -14.50
N GLU A 80 4.32 17.03 -15.49
CA GLU A 80 3.20 17.19 -16.44
C GLU A 80 2.95 15.94 -17.31
N ARG A 81 3.98 15.14 -17.54
CA ARG A 81 3.89 13.91 -18.33
C ARG A 81 3.48 12.70 -17.50
N LEU A 82 3.46 12.80 -16.18
CA LEU A 82 3.08 11.69 -15.34
C LEU A 82 1.62 11.29 -15.59
N PRO A 83 1.35 10.00 -15.77
CA PRO A 83 -0.01 9.53 -16.00
C PRO A 83 -0.85 9.67 -14.73
N ALA A 84 -2.14 9.89 -14.89
CA ALA A 84 -3.11 9.62 -13.84
C ALA A 84 -3.25 8.10 -13.73
N VAL A 85 -3.12 7.56 -12.53
CA VAL A 85 -3.19 6.12 -12.28
C VAL A 85 -4.27 5.86 -11.25
N ALA A 86 -5.23 5.00 -11.59
CA ALA A 86 -6.21 4.54 -10.61
C ALA A 86 -5.50 3.90 -9.41
N ALA A 87 -6.02 4.14 -8.20
CA ALA A 87 -5.47 3.58 -6.98
C ALA A 87 -5.25 2.06 -7.14
N ARG A 88 -4.04 1.60 -6.88
CA ARG A 88 -3.71 0.18 -6.90
C ARG A 88 -4.14 -0.46 -5.59
N TYR A 89 -4.76 -1.62 -5.70
CA TYR A 89 -5.04 -2.47 -4.56
C TYR A 89 -3.95 -3.53 -4.44
N THR A 90 -3.50 -3.79 -3.23
CA THR A 90 -2.67 -4.95 -2.96
C THR A 90 -3.53 -6.22 -2.98
N GLU A 91 -2.89 -7.39 -3.05
CA GLU A 91 -3.59 -8.67 -2.96
C GLU A 91 -4.42 -8.76 -1.67
N VAL A 92 -3.87 -8.32 -0.55
CA VAL A 92 -4.57 -8.27 0.74
C VAL A 92 -5.81 -7.38 0.65
N GLU A 93 -5.69 -6.16 0.13
CA GLU A 93 -6.83 -5.24 -0.01
C GLU A 93 -7.93 -5.81 -0.91
N MET A 94 -7.56 -6.48 -2.01
CA MET A 94 -8.53 -7.14 -2.89
C MET A 94 -9.25 -8.29 -2.18
N LEU A 95 -8.52 -9.14 -1.46
CA LEU A 95 -9.12 -10.23 -0.70
C LEU A 95 -10.06 -9.71 0.39
N LEU A 96 -9.69 -8.64 1.08
CA LEU A 96 -10.55 -8.05 2.10
C LEU A 96 -11.80 -7.39 1.53
N ALA A 97 -11.72 -6.80 0.32
CA ALA A 97 -12.90 -6.29 -0.37
C ALA A 97 -13.87 -7.42 -0.77
N LEU A 98 -13.34 -8.57 -1.20
CA LEU A 98 -14.16 -9.76 -1.49
C LEU A 98 -14.79 -10.33 -0.21
N LEU A 99 -14.03 -10.37 0.89
CA LEU A 99 -14.56 -10.76 2.19
C LEU A 99 -15.72 -9.87 2.62
N ASP A 100 -15.56 -8.55 2.54
CA ASP A 100 -16.61 -7.59 2.89
C ASP A 100 -17.87 -7.78 2.04
N ASN A 101 -17.69 -8.01 0.75
CA ASN A 101 -18.79 -8.33 -0.15
C ASN A 101 -19.53 -9.61 0.26
N ASP A 102 -18.83 -10.69 0.58
CA ASP A 102 -19.41 -11.96 1.02
C ASP A 102 -20.15 -11.81 2.36
N LEU A 103 -19.58 -11.07 3.32
CA LEU A 103 -20.22 -10.79 4.61
C LEU A 103 -21.48 -9.95 4.44
N THR A 104 -21.47 -8.99 3.52
CA THR A 104 -22.65 -8.19 3.19
C THR A 104 -23.76 -9.04 2.56
N TRP A 105 -23.39 -9.97 1.69
CA TRP A 105 -24.32 -10.91 1.09
C TRP A 105 -24.93 -11.86 2.13
N LEU A 106 -24.10 -12.42 3.02
CA LEU A 106 -24.57 -13.31 4.10
C LEU A 106 -25.58 -12.64 5.03
N ALA A 107 -25.45 -11.33 5.26
CA ALA A 107 -26.40 -10.57 6.07
C ALA A 107 -27.82 -10.50 5.44
N ARG A 108 -27.95 -10.83 4.15
CA ARG A 108 -29.22 -10.83 3.41
C ARG A 108 -29.79 -12.25 3.20
N THR A 109 -29.08 -13.28 3.63
CA THR A 109 -29.49 -14.67 3.52
C THR A 109 -29.98 -15.20 4.86
N ASP A 110 -30.56 -16.39 4.84
CA ASP A 110 -31.05 -17.07 6.03
C ASP A 110 -29.97 -17.65 6.96
N GLY A 111 -28.70 -17.41 6.63
CA GLY A 111 -27.55 -17.83 7.42
C GLY A 111 -27.18 -19.32 7.34
N ALA A 112 -27.88 -20.13 6.54
CA ALA A 112 -27.63 -21.57 6.43
C ALA A 112 -26.19 -21.91 6.01
N ASP A 113 -25.57 -21.08 5.16
CA ASP A 113 -24.20 -21.25 4.66
C ASP A 113 -23.16 -20.41 5.41
N GLU A 114 -23.57 -19.62 6.38
CA GLU A 114 -22.69 -18.63 7.01
C GLU A 114 -21.45 -19.28 7.62
N ARG A 115 -21.59 -20.34 8.38
CA ARG A 115 -20.46 -21.04 9.00
C ARG A 115 -19.45 -21.52 7.97
N ARG A 116 -19.92 -22.13 6.88
CA ARG A 116 -19.06 -22.63 5.80
C ARG A 116 -18.26 -21.50 5.16
N VAL A 117 -18.92 -20.39 4.84
CA VAL A 117 -18.28 -19.22 4.24
C VAL A 117 -17.24 -18.60 5.19
N LEU A 118 -17.56 -18.49 6.47
CA LEU A 118 -16.62 -17.98 7.47
C LEU A 118 -15.41 -18.90 7.65
N ASP A 119 -15.60 -20.21 7.62
CA ASP A 119 -14.50 -21.18 7.70
C ASP A 119 -13.60 -21.14 6.46
N GLU A 120 -14.18 -20.99 5.27
CA GLU A 120 -13.43 -20.82 4.02
C GLU A 120 -12.58 -19.52 4.04
N TRP A 121 -13.14 -18.42 4.52
CA TRP A 121 -12.41 -17.17 4.66
C TRP A 121 -11.30 -17.25 5.71
N ASP A 122 -11.56 -17.90 6.84
CA ASP A 122 -10.53 -18.12 7.86
C ASP A 122 -9.34 -18.89 7.28
N ALA A 123 -9.59 -19.94 6.50
CA ALA A 123 -8.55 -20.70 5.82
C ALA A 123 -7.78 -19.85 4.79
N ARG A 124 -8.48 -19.05 3.98
CA ARG A 124 -7.84 -18.14 3.00
C ARG A 124 -6.95 -17.11 3.65
N LEU A 125 -7.44 -16.47 4.71
CA LEU A 125 -6.65 -15.43 5.42
C LEU A 125 -5.44 -16.03 6.14
N ARG A 126 -5.52 -17.26 6.63
CA ARG A 126 -4.36 -17.96 7.22
C ARG A 126 -3.31 -18.36 6.19
N ALA A 127 -3.71 -18.62 4.97
CA ALA A 127 -2.81 -19.01 3.88
C ALA A 127 -1.94 -17.84 3.37
N ILE A 128 -2.26 -16.60 3.73
CA ILE A 128 -1.46 -15.43 3.31
C ILE A 128 -0.12 -15.45 4.04
N ASP A 129 0.96 -15.41 3.27
CA ASP A 129 2.32 -15.33 3.81
C ASP A 129 2.65 -13.90 4.27
N ASP A 130 2.75 -13.70 5.57
CA ASP A 130 3.00 -12.40 6.20
C ASP A 130 4.40 -11.84 5.92
N ARG A 131 5.34 -12.67 5.45
CA ARG A 131 6.77 -12.28 5.29
C ARG A 131 7.00 -11.18 4.26
N HIS A 132 6.13 -11.09 3.27
CA HIS A 132 6.23 -10.14 2.17
C HIS A 132 5.26 -8.97 2.27
N LEU A 133 4.52 -8.88 3.38
CA LEU A 133 3.54 -7.82 3.62
C LEU A 133 4.20 -6.60 4.26
N ASP A 134 3.76 -5.40 3.86
CA ASP A 134 4.11 -4.18 4.55
C ASP A 134 3.34 -4.03 5.88
N LEU A 135 3.66 -2.99 6.65
CA LEU A 135 3.05 -2.76 7.95
C LEU A 135 1.53 -2.54 7.85
N ARG A 136 1.08 -1.83 6.82
CA ARG A 136 -0.35 -1.56 6.57
C ARG A 136 -1.10 -2.84 6.22
N GLU A 137 -0.57 -3.63 5.31
CA GLU A 137 -1.17 -4.91 4.92
C GLU A 137 -1.26 -5.87 6.11
N ARG A 138 -0.20 -5.96 6.94
CA ARG A 138 -0.21 -6.76 8.16
C ARG A 138 -1.28 -6.30 9.15
N GLN A 139 -1.47 -4.99 9.31
CA GLN A 139 -2.50 -4.45 10.18
C GLN A 139 -3.90 -4.80 9.66
N LEU A 140 -4.17 -4.55 8.38
CA LEU A 140 -5.44 -4.88 7.73
C LEU A 140 -5.77 -6.37 7.89
N LEU A 141 -4.79 -7.24 7.69
CA LEU A 141 -4.96 -8.69 7.81
C LEU A 141 -5.25 -9.12 9.26
N ARG A 142 -4.54 -8.53 10.24
CA ARG A 142 -4.81 -8.79 11.67
C ARG A 142 -6.22 -8.38 12.06
N ASP A 143 -6.66 -7.20 11.64
CA ASP A 143 -7.98 -6.68 11.96
C ASP A 143 -9.09 -7.54 11.32
N ALA A 144 -8.90 -7.96 10.09
CA ALA A 144 -9.83 -8.86 9.39
C ALA A 144 -9.92 -10.24 10.08
N ARG A 145 -8.79 -10.83 10.44
CA ARG A 145 -8.74 -12.11 11.18
C ARG A 145 -9.43 -12.01 12.53
N LYS A 146 -9.25 -10.89 13.24
CA LYS A 146 -9.92 -10.63 14.53
C LYS A 146 -11.43 -10.49 14.36
N ALA A 147 -11.88 -9.71 13.40
CA ALA A 147 -13.30 -9.51 13.11
C ALA A 147 -13.99 -10.84 12.71
N LEU A 148 -13.33 -11.63 11.88
CA LEU A 148 -13.84 -12.93 11.44
C LEU A 148 -14.00 -13.91 12.61
N ARG A 149 -13.02 -13.96 13.52
CA ARG A 149 -13.09 -14.79 14.72
C ARG A 149 -14.23 -14.37 15.66
N ALA A 150 -14.40 -13.07 15.86
CA ALA A 150 -15.49 -12.53 16.69
C ALA A 150 -16.85 -12.92 16.13
N ARG A 151 -17.04 -12.84 14.81
CA ARG A 151 -18.30 -13.22 14.15
C ARG A 151 -18.58 -14.73 14.28
N ARG A 152 -17.55 -15.56 14.14
CA ARG A 152 -17.68 -17.03 14.35
C ARG A 152 -18.07 -17.39 15.78
N SER A 153 -17.53 -16.66 16.77
CA SER A 153 -17.84 -16.92 18.18
C SER A 153 -19.27 -16.51 18.57
N ASN A 154 -19.86 -15.56 17.88
CA ASN A 154 -21.23 -15.11 18.15
C ASN A 154 -22.31 -16.04 17.58
N GLN A 155 -21.92 -17.14 16.91
CA GLN A 155 -22.84 -18.13 16.34
C GLN A 155 -23.07 -19.35 17.26
N ILE A 156 -22.55 -19.31 18.48
CA ILE A 156 -22.79 -20.28 19.54
C ILE A 156 -23.88 -19.70 20.45
#